data_fa3661ea1d69310b9c9a105c8c6fba12
#
_entry.id   fa3661ea1d69310b9c9a105c8c6fba12
#
_cell.length_a   1.000
_cell.length_b   1.000
_cell.length_c   1.000
_cell.angle_alpha   90.00
_cell.angle_beta   90.00
_cell.angle_gamma   90.00
#
_symmetry.space_group_name_H-M   'P 1'
#
loop_
_entity.id
_entity.type
_entity.pdbx_description
1 polymer ?
#
loop_
_entity_poly.entity_id
_entity_poly.type
_entity_poly.pdbx_seq_one_letter_code
_entity_poly.pdbx_strand_id
1 'polypeptide(L)'
;MKNFVIDSILLSNYRKFENYTFHLNPGMNVFIGKNASGKTSVLGAASVMLGAYLAAFKEYVPSRFVQNISDADVRRKNNKMSKQLAAPQGVPQFPCLIKCVMKWEEKELSFQRILEKEGSRTKFSGKNPMQKIVNSWESLIKEADGSDENMELPLVLYLSSVME
;
A
#
# COMPACT_ATOMS: atom_id res chain seq x y z
N MET A 1 19.11 7.92 12.81
CA MET A 1 18.24 7.02 12.01
C MET A 1 16.87 7.68 11.87
N LYS A 2 16.46 8.04 10.67
CA LYS A 2 15.14 8.66 10.44
C LYS A 2 14.07 7.57 10.54
N ASN A 3 13.28 7.60 11.61
CA ASN A 3 12.28 6.57 11.89
C ASN A 3 11.07 6.75 10.99
N PHE A 4 10.80 5.73 10.18
CA PHE A 4 9.61 5.59 9.36
C PHE A 4 8.72 4.50 9.96
N VAL A 5 7.52 4.88 10.44
CA VAL A 5 6.62 3.95 11.12
C VAL A 5 5.21 4.06 10.52
N ILE A 6 4.66 2.94 10.11
CA ILE A 6 3.25 2.87 9.73
C ILE A 6 2.42 2.76 11.02
N ASP A 7 1.54 3.72 11.25
CA ASP A 7 0.67 3.78 12.43
C ASP A 7 -0.64 3.03 12.19
N SER A 8 -1.25 3.23 11.03
CA SER A 8 -2.49 2.53 10.71
C SER A 8 -2.70 2.33 9.20
N ILE A 9 -3.44 1.27 8.88
CA ILE A 9 -3.90 0.95 7.53
C ILE A 9 -5.40 0.75 7.56
N LEU A 10 -6.15 1.60 6.85
CA LEU A 10 -7.57 1.45 6.61
C LEU A 10 -7.80 0.80 5.26
N LEU A 11 -8.62 -0.23 5.25
CA LEU A 11 -9.05 -0.97 4.07
C LEU A 11 -10.54 -0.71 3.84
N SER A 12 -10.91 -0.28 2.63
CA SER A 12 -12.30 -0.14 2.23
C SER A 12 -12.53 -0.88 0.91
N ASN A 13 -13.50 -1.79 0.90
CA ASN A 13 -13.80 -2.68 -0.22
C ASN A 13 -12.57 -3.44 -0.75
N TYR A 14 -11.63 -3.78 0.13
CA TYR A 14 -10.40 -4.46 -0.23
C TYR A 14 -10.46 -5.94 0.19
N ARG A 15 -10.41 -6.86 -0.77
CA ARG A 15 -10.53 -8.32 -0.57
C ARG A 15 -11.75 -8.67 0.29
N LYS A 16 -11.54 -9.19 1.51
CA LYS A 16 -12.63 -9.53 2.41
C LYS A 16 -13.15 -8.35 3.25
N PHE A 17 -12.41 -7.27 3.32
CA PHE A 17 -12.72 -6.14 4.20
C PHE A 17 -13.67 -5.14 3.52
N GLU A 18 -14.79 -4.87 4.17
CA GLU A 18 -15.73 -3.83 3.72
C GLU A 18 -15.25 -2.45 4.17
N ASN A 19 -14.94 -2.34 5.45
CA ASN A 19 -14.30 -1.17 6.05
C ASN A 19 -13.64 -1.62 7.35
N TYR A 20 -12.31 -1.54 7.42
CA TYR A 20 -11.58 -1.96 8.61
C TYR A 20 -10.26 -1.20 8.73
N THR A 21 -9.95 -0.76 9.95
CA THR A 21 -8.68 -0.11 10.27
C THR A 21 -7.82 -1.03 11.13
N PHE A 22 -6.62 -1.27 10.69
CA PHE A 22 -5.57 -1.94 11.47
C PHE A 22 -4.67 -0.88 12.08
N HIS A 23 -4.53 -0.91 13.40
CA HIS A 23 -3.52 -0.13 14.11
C HIS A 23 -2.28 -0.99 14.29
N LEU A 24 -1.12 -0.42 13.99
CA LEU A 24 0.16 -1.11 14.03
C LEU A 24 1.02 -0.51 15.14
N ASN A 25 1.80 -1.38 15.77
CA ASN A 25 2.80 -0.94 16.75
C ASN A 25 4.11 -0.57 16.04
N PRO A 26 4.91 0.34 16.59
CA PRO A 26 6.29 0.51 16.18
C PRO A 26 7.05 -0.82 16.30
N GLY A 27 7.83 -1.18 15.27
CA GLY A 27 8.59 -2.42 15.25
C GLY A 27 7.79 -3.62 14.72
N MET A 28 7.86 -4.76 15.41
CA MET A 28 7.29 -6.02 14.92
C MET A 28 5.79 -6.10 15.15
N ASN A 29 5.03 -6.45 14.10
CA ASN A 29 3.60 -6.75 14.15
C ASN A 29 3.37 -8.17 13.64
N VAL A 30 2.71 -9.01 14.45
CA VAL A 30 2.43 -10.41 14.12
C VAL A 30 0.93 -10.61 13.96
N PHE A 31 0.51 -11.07 12.78
CA PHE A 31 -0.89 -11.37 12.50
C PHE A 31 -1.17 -12.86 12.66
N ILE A 32 -1.99 -13.21 13.63
CA ILE A 32 -2.38 -14.59 13.93
C ILE A 32 -3.86 -14.81 13.61
N GLY A 33 -4.19 -15.95 13.06
CA GLY A 33 -5.59 -16.30 12.74
C GLY A 33 -5.71 -17.48 11.81
N LYS A 34 -6.94 -18.01 11.68
CA LYS A 34 -7.28 -19.12 10.78
C LYS A 34 -7.00 -18.77 9.32
N ASN A 35 -6.95 -19.79 8.46
CA ASN A 35 -6.90 -19.57 7.00
C ASN A 35 -8.07 -18.69 6.56
N ALA A 36 -7.88 -17.88 5.55
CA ALA A 36 -8.85 -16.89 5.06
C ALA A 36 -9.24 -15.79 6.08
N SER A 37 -8.55 -15.65 7.22
CA SER A 37 -8.83 -14.58 8.20
C SER A 37 -8.45 -13.18 7.69
N GLY A 38 -7.66 -13.08 6.61
CA GLY A 38 -7.26 -11.81 6.00
C GLY A 38 -5.82 -11.38 6.31
N LYS A 39 -5.00 -12.23 6.92
CA LYS A 39 -3.58 -11.92 7.20
C LYS A 39 -2.81 -11.44 5.96
N THR A 40 -2.88 -12.24 4.90
CA THR A 40 -2.24 -11.91 3.61
C THR A 40 -2.83 -10.65 2.98
N SER A 41 -4.11 -10.34 3.26
CA SER A 41 -4.73 -9.11 2.75
C SER A 41 -4.13 -7.86 3.41
N VAL A 42 -3.84 -7.91 4.72
CA VAL A 42 -3.18 -6.80 5.42
C VAL A 42 -1.77 -6.59 4.91
N LEU A 43 -1.01 -7.67 4.74
CA LEU A 43 0.36 -7.61 4.19
C LEU A 43 0.35 -7.10 2.73
N GLY A 44 -0.61 -7.56 1.91
CA GLY A 44 -0.79 -7.06 0.54
C GLY A 44 -1.12 -5.57 0.52
N ALA A 45 -1.98 -5.10 1.43
CA ALA A 45 -2.27 -3.68 1.55
C ALA A 45 -1.04 -2.87 1.97
N ALA A 46 -0.25 -3.35 2.92
CA ALA A 46 1.00 -2.73 3.31
C ALA A 46 1.97 -2.63 2.12
N SER A 47 2.10 -3.69 1.30
CA SER A 47 2.95 -3.66 0.11
C SER A 47 2.48 -2.65 -0.94
N VAL A 48 1.15 -2.48 -1.13
CA VAL A 48 0.59 -1.44 -2.00
C VAL A 48 0.94 -0.05 -1.48
N MET A 49 0.90 0.18 -0.17
CA MET A 49 1.27 1.47 0.42
C MET A 49 2.78 1.74 0.33
N LEU A 50 3.62 0.73 0.55
CA LEU A 50 5.06 0.83 0.31
C LEU A 50 5.40 1.03 -1.17
N GLY A 51 4.59 0.48 -2.07
CA GLY A 51 4.68 0.75 -3.51
C GLY A 51 4.57 2.24 -3.84
N ALA A 52 3.84 3.02 -3.03
CA ALA A 52 3.77 4.47 -3.18
C ALA A 52 5.11 5.17 -2.91
N TYR A 53 5.87 4.66 -1.95
CA TYR A 53 7.22 5.09 -1.66
C TYR A 53 8.16 4.73 -2.81
N LEU A 54 8.13 3.48 -3.26
CA LEU A 54 8.95 3.03 -4.38
C LEU A 54 8.62 3.79 -5.69
N ALA A 55 7.35 4.10 -5.92
CA ALA A 55 6.93 4.87 -7.10
C ALA A 55 7.48 6.30 -7.16
N ALA A 56 7.93 6.83 -6.02
CA ALA A 56 8.54 8.15 -5.98
C ALA A 56 9.99 8.13 -6.47
N PHE A 57 10.69 6.99 -6.38
CA PHE A 57 12.04 6.77 -6.91
C PHE A 57 12.02 6.31 -8.38
N LYS A 58 11.35 7.06 -9.24
CA LYS A 58 11.11 6.66 -10.65
C LYS A 58 12.37 6.39 -11.46
N GLU A 59 13.45 7.08 -11.15
CA GLU A 59 14.72 6.96 -11.87
C GLU A 59 15.49 5.68 -11.49
N TYR A 60 15.26 5.18 -10.27
CA TYR A 60 16.02 4.06 -9.69
C TYR A 60 15.20 2.77 -9.57
N VAL A 61 13.88 2.88 -9.45
CA VAL A 61 13.00 1.72 -9.23
C VAL A 61 12.10 1.49 -10.44
N PRO A 62 12.29 0.38 -11.18
CA PRO A 62 11.40 0.01 -12.27
C PRO A 62 9.94 -0.12 -11.79
N SER A 63 9.00 0.37 -12.59
CA SER A 63 7.56 0.39 -12.26
C SER A 63 6.96 -0.99 -11.96
N ARG A 64 7.58 -2.07 -12.45
CA ARG A 64 7.18 -3.47 -12.18
C ARG A 64 7.28 -3.86 -10.69
N PHE A 65 8.10 -3.15 -9.91
CA PHE A 65 8.22 -3.39 -8.46
C PHE A 65 7.20 -2.60 -7.64
N VAL A 66 6.47 -1.69 -8.28
CA VAL A 66 5.43 -0.90 -7.61
C VAL A 66 4.14 -1.70 -7.53
N GLN A 67 3.81 -2.18 -6.35
CA GLN A 67 2.54 -2.86 -6.12
C GLN A 67 1.37 -1.89 -6.23
N ASN A 68 0.30 -2.33 -6.90
CA ASN A 68 -0.92 -1.57 -7.12
C ASN A 68 -2.13 -2.38 -6.65
N ILE A 69 -3.25 -1.71 -6.39
CA ILE A 69 -4.53 -2.39 -6.20
C ILE A 69 -4.95 -2.94 -7.57
N SER A 70 -5.26 -4.22 -7.63
CA SER A 70 -5.78 -4.89 -8.84
C SER A 70 -7.28 -5.17 -8.72
N ASP A 71 -7.94 -5.50 -9.82
CA ASP A 71 -9.36 -5.91 -9.81
C ASP A 71 -9.59 -7.16 -8.96
N ALA A 72 -8.58 -8.03 -8.82
CA ALA A 72 -8.63 -9.20 -7.95
C ALA A 72 -8.64 -8.84 -6.45
N ASP A 73 -8.18 -7.64 -6.09
CA ASP A 73 -8.18 -7.15 -4.72
C ASP A 73 -9.52 -6.51 -4.33
N VAL A 74 -10.42 -6.27 -5.29
CA VAL A 74 -11.71 -5.63 -5.04
C VAL A 74 -12.63 -6.60 -4.33
N ARG A 75 -13.23 -6.15 -3.22
CA ARG A 75 -14.22 -6.92 -2.49
C ARG A 75 -15.43 -7.23 -3.38
N ARG A 76 -15.87 -8.47 -3.33
CA ARG A 76 -17.09 -8.91 -4.05
C ARG A 76 -18.18 -9.27 -3.06
N LYS A 77 -19.39 -8.77 -3.30
CA LYS A 77 -20.56 -9.01 -2.44
C LYS A 77 -21.62 -9.82 -3.20
N ASN A 78 -21.98 -10.96 -2.63
CA ASN A 78 -23.11 -11.72 -3.15
C ASN A 78 -24.42 -11.09 -2.67
N ASN A 79 -25.26 -10.66 -3.58
CA ASN A 79 -26.58 -10.11 -3.31
C ASN A 79 -27.59 -10.61 -4.36
N LYS A 80 -28.83 -10.15 -4.27
CA LYS A 80 -29.87 -10.49 -5.29
C LYS A 80 -29.42 -10.13 -6.70
N MET A 81 -28.70 -9.01 -6.85
CA MET A 81 -28.21 -8.52 -8.13
C MET A 81 -27.14 -9.43 -8.74
N SER A 82 -26.27 -10.05 -7.92
CA SER A 82 -25.27 -11.00 -8.41
C SER A 82 -25.91 -12.25 -9.02
N LYS A 83 -27.05 -12.69 -8.47
CA LYS A 83 -27.81 -13.82 -9.02
C LYS A 83 -28.47 -13.46 -10.36
N GLN A 84 -29.00 -12.24 -10.49
CA GLN A 84 -29.61 -11.76 -11.74
C GLN A 84 -28.59 -11.59 -12.86
N LEU A 85 -27.38 -11.13 -12.54
CA LEU A 85 -26.30 -10.93 -13.49
C LEU A 85 -25.50 -12.20 -13.78
N ALA A 86 -25.91 -13.37 -13.26
CA ALA A 86 -25.18 -14.64 -13.35
C ALA A 86 -23.69 -14.49 -12.98
N ALA A 87 -23.39 -13.63 -11.99
CA ALA A 87 -22.03 -13.36 -11.52
C ALA A 87 -21.68 -14.28 -10.33
N PRO A 88 -21.09 -15.47 -10.56
CA PRO A 88 -20.88 -16.47 -9.51
C PRO A 88 -19.94 -16.00 -8.41
N GLN A 89 -19.08 -15.03 -8.70
CA GLN A 89 -18.12 -14.44 -7.75
C GLN A 89 -18.64 -13.19 -7.03
N GLY A 90 -19.92 -12.82 -7.25
CA GLY A 90 -20.51 -11.61 -6.68
C GLY A 90 -20.18 -10.33 -7.45
N VAL A 91 -20.82 -9.23 -7.03
CA VAL A 91 -20.66 -7.90 -7.64
C VAL A 91 -19.47 -7.18 -6.98
N PRO A 92 -18.49 -6.70 -7.76
CA PRO A 92 -17.37 -5.96 -7.23
C PRO A 92 -17.83 -4.63 -6.59
N GLN A 93 -17.24 -4.29 -5.47
CA GLN A 93 -17.56 -3.11 -4.69
C GLN A 93 -16.52 -2.03 -4.90
N PHE A 94 -16.86 -0.99 -5.64
CA PHE A 94 -16.01 0.17 -5.88
C PHE A 94 -16.53 1.40 -5.12
N PRO A 95 -15.67 2.36 -4.80
CA PRO A 95 -14.22 2.30 -4.96
C PRO A 95 -13.56 1.34 -3.96
N CYS A 96 -12.46 0.71 -4.40
CA CYS A 96 -11.56 -0.03 -3.52
C CYS A 96 -10.44 0.91 -3.06
N LEU A 97 -10.23 1.03 -1.75
CA LEU A 97 -9.36 2.04 -1.17
C LEU A 97 -8.49 1.45 -0.06
N ILE A 98 -7.23 1.87 -0.06
CA ILE A 98 -6.29 1.67 1.04
C ILE A 98 -5.79 3.03 1.48
N LYS A 99 -6.00 3.38 2.76
CA LYS A 99 -5.45 4.58 3.38
C LYS A 99 -4.39 4.19 4.39
N CYS A 100 -3.29 4.91 4.40
CA CYS A 100 -2.20 4.74 5.34
C CYS A 100 -2.00 6.02 6.15
N VAL A 101 -1.82 5.87 7.44
CA VAL A 101 -1.27 6.90 8.32
C VAL A 101 0.10 6.42 8.79
N MET A 102 1.09 7.26 8.67
CA MET A 102 2.46 6.95 9.03
C MET A 102 3.12 8.14 9.69
N LYS A 103 4.14 7.85 10.47
CA LYS A 103 5.01 8.86 11.08
C LYS A 103 6.37 8.81 10.39
N TRP A 104 6.85 9.97 10.03
CA TRP A 104 8.21 10.17 9.55
C TRP A 104 8.83 11.30 10.34
N GLU A 105 9.83 10.94 11.18
CA GLU A 105 10.33 11.85 12.22
C GLU A 105 9.14 12.30 13.12
N GLU A 106 9.00 13.60 13.34
CA GLU A 106 7.90 14.19 14.13
C GLU A 106 6.65 14.51 13.28
N LYS A 107 6.63 14.15 12.00
CA LYS A 107 5.54 14.49 11.08
C LYS A 107 4.62 13.29 10.84
N GLU A 108 3.33 13.52 11.02
CA GLU A 108 2.31 12.58 10.58
C GLU A 108 1.99 12.82 9.10
N LEU A 109 1.96 11.75 8.33
CA LEU A 109 1.63 11.73 6.92
C LEU A 109 0.44 10.80 6.70
N SER A 110 -0.57 11.28 5.99
CA SER A 110 -1.70 10.47 5.60
C SER A 110 -1.88 10.51 4.10
N PHE A 111 -2.02 9.36 3.48
CA PHE A 111 -2.31 9.26 2.06
C PHE A 111 -3.14 8.02 1.76
N GLN A 112 -3.78 8.01 0.59
CA GLN A 112 -4.62 6.91 0.17
C GLN A 112 -4.40 6.58 -1.29
N ARG A 113 -4.53 5.28 -1.58
CA ARG A 113 -4.54 4.75 -2.93
C ARG A 113 -5.92 4.20 -3.22
N ILE A 114 -6.42 4.46 -4.42
CA ILE A 114 -7.79 4.16 -4.80
C ILE A 114 -7.84 3.51 -6.19
N LEU A 115 -8.64 2.46 -6.32
CA LEU A 115 -9.10 1.89 -7.57
C LEU A 115 -10.59 2.23 -7.72
N GLU A 116 -10.90 3.16 -8.63
CA GLU A 116 -12.24 3.75 -8.73
C GLU A 116 -13.26 2.83 -9.40
N LYS A 117 -12.81 2.06 -10.39
CA LYS A 117 -13.65 1.14 -11.19
C LYS A 117 -12.81 0.03 -11.80
N GLU A 118 -13.47 -1.00 -12.26
CA GLU A 118 -12.85 -2.13 -12.95
C GLU A 118 -12.00 -1.69 -14.14
N GLY A 119 -10.82 -2.30 -14.31
CA GLY A 119 -9.88 -1.99 -15.38
C GLY A 119 -9.20 -0.61 -15.27
N SER A 120 -9.46 0.17 -14.22
CA SER A 120 -8.79 1.45 -14.02
C SER A 120 -7.40 1.25 -13.38
N ARG A 121 -6.58 2.30 -13.41
CA ARG A 121 -5.29 2.30 -12.71
C ARG A 121 -5.48 2.79 -11.28
N THR A 122 -4.72 2.21 -10.36
CA THR A 122 -4.63 2.74 -8.99
C THR A 122 -4.09 4.15 -9.00
N LYS A 123 -4.80 5.07 -8.36
CA LYS A 123 -4.44 6.49 -8.23
C LYS A 123 -4.15 6.84 -6.79
N PHE A 124 -3.45 7.95 -6.59
CA PHE A 124 -3.48 8.66 -5.32
C PHE A 124 -4.73 9.52 -5.26
N SER A 125 -5.38 9.55 -4.12
CA SER A 125 -6.40 10.56 -3.84
C SER A 125 -5.70 11.76 -3.21
N GLY A 126 -5.53 12.82 -3.99
CA GLY A 126 -4.77 14.00 -3.61
C GLY A 126 -3.29 13.94 -4.00
N LYS A 127 -2.49 14.84 -3.42
CA LYS A 127 -1.04 14.88 -3.66
C LYS A 127 -0.36 13.71 -2.94
N ASN A 128 0.60 13.06 -3.62
CA ASN A 128 1.42 12.05 -3.00
C ASN A 128 2.38 12.69 -1.97
N PRO A 129 2.20 12.50 -0.65
CA PRO A 129 3.10 13.08 0.33
C PRO A 129 4.49 12.47 0.28
N MET A 130 4.60 11.23 -0.24
CA MET A 130 5.88 10.54 -0.42
C MET A 130 6.79 11.27 -1.40
N GLN A 131 6.25 12.00 -2.39
CA GLN A 131 7.06 12.72 -3.35
C GLN A 131 7.95 13.78 -2.69
N LYS A 132 7.45 14.47 -1.66
CA LYS A 132 8.27 15.45 -0.92
C LYS A 132 9.41 14.80 -0.15
N ILE A 133 9.15 13.65 0.45
CA ILE A 133 10.14 12.87 1.20
C ILE A 133 11.22 12.39 0.24
N VAL A 134 10.83 11.82 -0.88
CA VAL A 134 11.76 11.29 -1.88
C VAL A 134 12.56 12.41 -2.52
N ASN A 135 11.95 13.54 -2.87
CA ASN A 135 12.69 14.68 -3.42
C ASN A 135 13.78 15.17 -2.44
N SER A 136 13.50 15.15 -1.13
CA SER A 136 14.51 15.50 -0.14
C SER A 136 15.66 14.48 -0.09
N TRP A 137 15.38 13.21 -0.34
CA TRP A 137 16.41 12.18 -0.40
C TRP A 137 17.17 12.18 -1.73
N GLU A 138 16.49 12.41 -2.85
CA GLU A 138 17.17 12.57 -4.15
C GLU A 138 18.16 13.73 -4.13
N SER A 139 17.82 14.83 -3.44
CA SER A 139 18.76 15.93 -3.26
C SER A 139 19.97 15.49 -2.44
N LEU A 140 19.76 14.77 -1.34
CA LEU A 140 20.82 14.23 -0.50
C LEU A 140 21.70 13.22 -1.25
N ILE A 141 21.09 12.34 -2.07
CA ILE A 141 21.83 11.38 -2.91
C ILE A 141 22.74 12.11 -3.90
N LYS A 142 22.24 13.15 -4.56
CA LYS A 142 23.01 13.95 -5.50
C LYS A 142 24.15 14.72 -4.82
N GLU A 143 23.93 15.16 -3.58
CA GLU A 143 24.97 15.80 -2.76
C GLU A 143 26.03 14.80 -2.31
N ALA A 144 25.60 13.56 -1.96
CA ALA A 144 26.49 12.48 -1.51
C ALA A 144 27.32 11.87 -2.66
N ASP A 145 26.83 11.86 -3.89
CA ASP A 145 27.58 11.41 -5.08
C ASP A 145 28.88 12.22 -5.32
N GLY A 146 28.99 13.39 -4.67
CA GLY A 146 30.19 14.23 -4.64
C GLY A 146 31.04 14.12 -3.36
N SER A 147 30.60 13.34 -2.38
CA SER A 147 31.28 13.18 -1.08
C SER A 147 31.40 11.70 -0.71
N ASP A 148 32.50 11.34 -0.02
CA ASP A 148 32.73 9.97 0.52
C ASP A 148 31.80 9.60 1.70
N GLU A 149 30.68 10.33 1.91
CA GLU A 149 29.76 10.07 2.99
C GLU A 149 28.77 8.94 2.65
N ASN A 150 28.80 7.89 3.47
CA ASN A 150 27.82 6.80 3.40
C ASN A 150 26.44 7.28 3.79
N MET A 151 25.49 7.28 2.86
CA MET A 151 24.11 7.65 3.13
C MET A 151 23.25 6.42 3.44
N GLU A 152 22.62 6.44 4.61
CA GLU A 152 21.66 5.40 5.00
C GLU A 152 20.28 5.67 4.39
N LEU A 153 19.85 4.80 3.47
CA LEU A 153 18.49 4.78 2.94
C LEU A 153 17.63 3.72 3.63
N PRO A 154 16.33 3.97 3.85
CA PRO A 154 15.44 2.94 4.39
C PRO A 154 15.35 1.75 3.44
N LEU A 155 15.65 0.56 3.93
CA LEU A 155 15.44 -0.70 3.22
C LEU A 155 13.96 -1.10 3.32
N VAL A 156 13.32 -1.29 2.18
CA VAL A 156 11.99 -1.88 2.09
C VAL A 156 12.10 -3.29 1.53
N LEU A 157 11.74 -4.29 2.32
CA LEU A 157 11.76 -5.68 1.93
C LEU A 157 10.34 -6.28 2.05
N TYR A 158 9.80 -6.78 0.95
CA TYR A 158 8.56 -7.53 0.91
C TYR A 158 8.81 -8.96 0.42
N LEU A 159 8.58 -9.92 1.31
CA LEU A 159 8.67 -11.34 1.00
C LEU A 159 7.27 -11.92 0.88
N SER A 160 6.90 -12.34 -0.31
CA SER A 160 5.64 -13.03 -0.59
C SER A 160 5.85 -14.54 -0.42
N SER A 161 4.96 -15.19 0.30
CA SER A 161 4.91 -16.66 0.40
C SER A 161 4.06 -17.25 -0.75
N VAL A 162 4.28 -16.83 -1.98
CA VAL A 162 3.68 -17.54 -3.12
C VAL A 162 4.48 -18.82 -3.28
N MET A 163 3.94 -19.92 -2.76
CA MET A 163 4.34 -21.25 -3.23
C MET A 163 3.74 -21.39 -4.63
N GLU A 164 4.60 -21.43 -5.63
CA GLU A 164 4.26 -21.89 -6.97
C GLU A 164 3.90 -23.38 -6.93
#